data_44492d428b88e3068d1a8df7562af4a6
#
_entry.id   44492d428b88e3068d1a8df7562af4a6
#
_cell.length_a   1.000
_cell.length_b   1.000
_cell.length_c   1.000
_cell.angle_alpha   90.00
_cell.angle_beta   90.00
_cell.angle_gamma   90.00
#
_symmetry.space_group_name_H-M   'P 1'
#
loop_
_entity.id
_entity.type
_entity.pdbx_description
1 polymer ?
#
loop_
_entity_poly.entity_id
_entity_poly.type
_entity_poly.pdbx_seq_one_letter_code
_entity_poly.pdbx_strand_id
1 'polypeptide(L)'
;MIKLINKPKLLYLFALLALTFSYPTTYIEAQTSDKPKKTQYKKARALQSKTAKKMAKVYEALEVVDEKGEPAPDMETVLEILNELRNDKENLKSYDRSVMWNSWGYVYITEEKYDLALKAYENVIAEPEVTLPIRNAALLASAQLNLAQEKYQRGIELILQWMDEVETVTAQAWSLLGQAYYQTGSFRKSRSAMETAISIAEEEGYKPKENWYVIVAASIGELKKEIGEKEALLQQLDIYEILVNLYPKKLYFVQLGGTYGQLGREKDYMITLKAAHAKDFLDKESEYLALAQLLLLNQNPYWAAEVLVSGQKKITTYTETTIDKVTGKEGNQGPYKLRGNNGELFNIQWNLSP
;
A
#
# COMPACT_ATOMS: atom_id res chain seq x y z
N MET A 1 17.77 0.88 -6.89
CA MET A 1 17.38 -0.18 -5.92
C MET A 1 16.67 0.49 -4.75
N ILE A 2 15.33 0.61 -4.84
CA ILE A 2 14.50 1.21 -3.80
C ILE A 2 14.37 0.16 -2.70
N LYS A 3 15.05 0.36 -1.56
CA LYS A 3 14.73 -0.36 -0.33
C LYS A 3 13.37 0.14 0.18
N LEU A 4 12.29 -0.35 -0.42
CA LEU A 4 10.99 -0.35 0.21
C LEU A 4 11.06 -1.35 1.35
N ILE A 5 10.94 -0.89 2.54
CA ILE A 5 10.57 -1.59 3.77
C ILE A 5 11.48 -1.18 4.91
N ASN A 6 11.00 -0.18 5.64
CA ASN A 6 11.31 -0.10 7.05
C ASN A 6 9.98 -0.07 7.81
N LYS A 7 9.72 -1.14 8.52
CA LYS A 7 8.73 -1.36 9.57
C LYS A 7 7.58 -0.34 9.70
N PRO A 8 6.43 -0.61 9.08
CA PRO A 8 5.21 -0.88 9.80
C PRO A 8 4.43 -2.04 9.17
N LYS A 9 5.05 -3.20 8.98
CA LYS A 9 4.40 -4.39 8.40
C LYS A 9 3.21 -4.86 9.24
N LEU A 10 3.23 -4.63 10.54
CA LEU A 10 2.23 -5.12 11.48
C LEU A 10 0.97 -4.25 11.54
N LEU A 11 1.09 -2.92 11.44
CA LEU A 11 -0.05 -2.00 11.52
C LEU A 11 -1.04 -2.18 10.35
N TYR A 12 -0.55 -2.53 9.15
CA TYR A 12 -1.41 -2.82 8.01
C TYR A 12 -2.15 -4.17 8.15
N LEU A 13 -1.56 -5.14 8.87
CA LEU A 13 -2.21 -6.42 9.14
C LEU A 13 -3.41 -6.22 10.09
N PHE A 14 -3.27 -5.38 11.12
CA PHE A 14 -4.33 -5.08 12.08
C PHE A 14 -5.50 -4.31 11.46
N ALA A 15 -5.24 -3.36 10.56
CA ALA A 15 -6.29 -2.60 9.88
C ALA A 15 -7.13 -3.47 8.91
N LEU A 16 -6.55 -4.53 8.35
CA LEU A 16 -7.24 -5.46 7.45
C LEU A 16 -8.02 -6.55 8.21
N LEU A 17 -7.54 -6.98 9.38
CA LEU A 17 -8.22 -7.96 10.23
C LEU A 17 -9.45 -7.39 10.94
N ALA A 18 -9.48 -6.09 11.27
CA ALA A 18 -10.64 -5.43 11.84
C ALA A 18 -11.87 -5.45 10.90
N LEU A 19 -11.66 -5.59 9.58
CA LEU A 19 -12.74 -5.69 8.60
C LEU A 19 -13.42 -7.08 8.54
N THR A 20 -12.84 -8.12 9.14
CA THR A 20 -13.43 -9.47 9.12
C THR A 20 -14.40 -9.73 10.27
N PHE A 21 -14.48 -8.84 11.26
CA PHE A 21 -15.42 -8.90 12.39
C PHE A 21 -16.64 -7.99 12.24
N SER A 22 -16.83 -7.34 11.09
CA SER A 22 -18.06 -6.58 10.83
C SER A 22 -19.24 -7.55 10.70
N TYR A 23 -20.08 -7.59 11.73
CA TYR A 23 -21.38 -8.25 11.69
C TYR A 23 -22.22 -7.68 10.54
N PRO A 24 -23.05 -8.52 9.88
CA PRO A 24 -23.94 -8.01 8.84
C PRO A 24 -25.07 -7.18 9.47
N THR A 25 -24.88 -5.90 9.57
CA THR A 25 -25.99 -4.97 9.78
C THR A 25 -26.31 -4.30 8.46
N THR A 26 -27.53 -4.62 8.00
CA THR A 26 -28.32 -3.94 6.96
C THR A 26 -27.89 -4.12 5.51
N TYR A 27 -28.72 -4.84 4.79
CA TYR A 27 -28.85 -4.87 3.33
C TYR A 27 -29.07 -3.46 2.77
N ILE A 28 -28.19 -3.02 1.89
CA ILE A 28 -28.48 -1.98 0.91
C ILE A 28 -28.69 -2.72 -0.41
N GLU A 29 -29.94 -2.76 -0.88
CA GLU A 29 -30.28 -3.20 -2.22
C GLU A 29 -29.69 -2.24 -3.24
N ALA A 30 -28.66 -2.69 -3.96
CA ALA A 30 -28.29 -2.10 -5.24
C ALA A 30 -29.01 -2.90 -6.33
N GLN A 31 -30.00 -2.28 -6.95
CA GLN A 31 -30.65 -2.80 -8.15
C GLN A 31 -29.67 -2.75 -9.32
N THR A 32 -29.17 -3.91 -9.73
CA THR A 32 -28.65 -4.12 -11.08
C THR A 32 -29.37 -5.30 -11.72
N SER A 33 -29.94 -5.03 -12.89
CA SER A 33 -30.66 -5.96 -13.71
C SER A 33 -29.73 -6.99 -14.32
N ASP A 34 -29.65 -8.19 -13.73
CA ASP A 34 -29.43 -9.42 -14.48
C ASP A 34 -29.94 -10.61 -13.65
N LYS A 35 -30.53 -11.58 -14.34
CA LYS A 35 -31.31 -12.65 -13.75
C LYS A 35 -30.52 -13.39 -12.66
N PRO A 36 -31.08 -13.52 -11.44
CA PRO A 36 -30.39 -14.19 -10.36
C PRO A 36 -30.21 -15.68 -10.67
N LYS A 37 -28.99 -16.16 -10.77
CA LYS A 37 -28.69 -17.57 -10.61
C LYS A 37 -29.25 -17.99 -9.25
N LYS A 38 -30.08 -19.05 -9.22
CA LYS A 38 -30.66 -19.59 -7.98
C LYS A 38 -29.53 -19.89 -6.99
N THR A 39 -29.28 -18.97 -6.08
CA THR A 39 -28.41 -19.19 -4.94
C THR A 39 -29.10 -20.23 -4.07
N GLN A 40 -28.56 -21.44 -3.99
CA GLN A 40 -29.02 -22.42 -3.00
C GLN A 40 -28.64 -21.85 -1.64
N TYR A 41 -29.60 -21.25 -0.94
CA TYR A 41 -29.45 -20.89 0.47
C TYR A 41 -29.17 -22.17 1.27
N LYS A 42 -27.90 -22.45 1.51
CA LYS A 42 -27.53 -23.47 2.49
C LYS A 42 -28.11 -22.99 3.82
N LYS A 43 -28.90 -23.86 4.50
CA LYS A 43 -29.47 -23.57 5.82
C LYS A 43 -28.42 -22.93 6.71
N ALA A 44 -28.75 -21.77 7.33
CA ALA A 44 -27.91 -21.16 8.33
C ALA A 44 -27.58 -22.20 9.39
N ARG A 45 -26.30 -22.42 9.63
CA ARG A 45 -25.84 -23.35 10.68
C ARG A 45 -25.83 -22.61 12.00
N ALA A 46 -26.32 -23.25 13.04
CA ALA A 46 -26.29 -22.73 14.39
C ALA A 46 -25.34 -23.55 15.25
N LEU A 47 -24.66 -22.86 16.15
CA LEU A 47 -23.86 -23.49 17.18
C LEU A 47 -24.73 -24.35 18.08
N GLN A 48 -24.18 -25.42 18.66
CA GLN A 48 -24.80 -26.15 19.75
C GLN A 48 -25.04 -25.19 20.92
N SER A 49 -26.15 -25.33 21.64
CA SER A 49 -26.55 -24.41 22.71
C SER A 49 -25.44 -24.18 23.77
N LYS A 50 -24.67 -25.23 24.12
CA LYS A 50 -23.55 -25.13 25.07
C LYS A 50 -22.41 -24.27 24.48
N THR A 51 -22.05 -24.53 23.23
CA THR A 51 -21.00 -23.78 22.51
C THR A 51 -21.41 -22.33 22.30
N ALA A 52 -22.68 -22.10 21.90
CA ALA A 52 -23.19 -20.74 21.69
C ALA A 52 -23.08 -19.88 22.95
N LYS A 53 -23.44 -20.41 24.11
CA LYS A 53 -23.31 -19.69 25.39
C LYS A 53 -21.86 -19.36 25.74
N LYS A 54 -20.93 -20.28 25.47
CA LYS A 54 -19.49 -20.07 25.70
C LYS A 54 -18.94 -19.02 24.73
N MET A 55 -19.27 -19.14 23.44
CA MET A 55 -18.80 -18.18 22.43
C MET A 55 -19.37 -16.77 22.65
N ALA A 56 -20.62 -16.63 23.13
CA ALA A 56 -21.16 -15.33 23.51
C ALA A 56 -20.27 -14.64 24.56
N LYS A 57 -19.85 -15.38 25.61
CA LYS A 57 -18.93 -14.83 26.62
C LYS A 57 -17.55 -14.47 26.05
N VAL A 58 -17.03 -15.26 25.08
CA VAL A 58 -15.78 -14.94 24.38
C VAL A 58 -15.92 -13.60 23.66
N TYR A 59 -17.02 -13.38 22.92
CA TYR A 59 -17.24 -12.12 22.21
C TYR A 59 -17.45 -10.96 23.17
N GLU A 60 -18.22 -11.12 24.26
CA GLU A 60 -18.36 -10.11 25.32
C GLU A 60 -16.99 -9.73 25.91
N ALA A 61 -16.13 -10.69 26.19
CA ALA A 61 -14.80 -10.46 26.73
C ALA A 61 -13.85 -9.75 25.73
N LEU A 62 -14.02 -10.01 24.42
CA LEU A 62 -13.27 -9.34 23.37
C LEU A 62 -13.71 -7.87 23.13
N GLU A 63 -14.97 -7.53 23.45
CA GLU A 63 -15.55 -6.21 23.26
C GLU A 63 -15.35 -5.27 24.46
N VAL A 64 -14.67 -5.71 25.52
CA VAL A 64 -14.40 -4.88 26.71
C VAL A 64 -13.56 -3.67 26.30
N VAL A 65 -13.94 -2.51 26.83
CA VAL A 65 -13.22 -1.25 26.67
C VAL A 65 -12.81 -0.71 28.04
N ASP A 66 -11.74 0.08 28.08
CA ASP A 66 -11.27 0.76 29.27
C ASP A 66 -12.14 2.00 29.62
N GLU A 67 -11.78 2.71 30.69
CA GLU A 67 -12.49 3.92 31.14
C GLU A 67 -12.45 5.06 30.10
N LYS A 68 -11.58 5.00 29.11
CA LYS A 68 -11.43 5.98 28.02
C LYS A 68 -12.19 5.56 26.77
N GLY A 69 -12.80 4.36 26.78
CA GLY A 69 -13.45 3.78 25.60
C GLY A 69 -12.49 3.12 24.60
N GLU A 70 -11.22 2.91 24.98
CA GLU A 70 -10.27 2.19 24.15
C GLU A 70 -10.39 0.67 24.33
N PRO A 71 -10.17 -0.14 23.28
CA PRO A 71 -10.25 -1.59 23.37
C PRO A 71 -9.32 -2.17 24.45
N ALA A 72 -9.92 -2.88 25.41
CA ALA A 72 -9.21 -3.52 26.51
C ALA A 72 -9.75 -4.94 26.76
N PRO A 73 -9.62 -5.86 25.79
CA PRO A 73 -10.22 -7.19 25.86
C PRO A 73 -9.75 -7.98 27.07
N ASP A 74 -10.71 -8.67 27.75
CA ASP A 74 -10.40 -9.62 28.82
C ASP A 74 -9.88 -10.92 28.23
N MET A 75 -8.59 -10.93 27.91
CA MET A 75 -7.91 -12.07 27.29
C MET A 75 -7.82 -13.28 28.20
N GLU A 76 -7.88 -13.12 29.53
CA GLU A 76 -7.89 -14.23 30.50
C GLU A 76 -9.16 -15.05 30.34
N THR A 77 -10.32 -14.40 30.39
CA THR A 77 -11.62 -15.04 30.14
C THR A 77 -11.70 -15.67 28.75
N VAL A 78 -11.20 -14.99 27.70
CA VAL A 78 -11.17 -15.52 26.33
C VAL A 78 -10.37 -16.81 26.27
N LEU A 79 -9.16 -16.82 26.83
CA LEU A 79 -8.27 -17.99 26.81
C LEU A 79 -8.83 -19.19 27.64
N GLU A 80 -9.41 -18.89 28.80
CA GLU A 80 -10.04 -19.90 29.62
C GLU A 80 -11.14 -20.67 28.86
N ILE A 81 -12.10 -19.93 28.29
CA ILE A 81 -13.24 -20.49 27.56
C ILE A 81 -12.79 -21.22 26.29
N LEU A 82 -11.88 -20.62 25.50
CA LEU A 82 -11.38 -21.27 24.29
C LEU A 82 -10.56 -22.52 24.60
N ASN A 83 -9.81 -22.56 25.71
CA ASN A 83 -9.14 -23.78 26.18
C ASN A 83 -10.12 -24.89 26.59
N GLU A 84 -11.20 -24.54 27.30
CA GLU A 84 -12.25 -25.50 27.61
C GLU A 84 -12.89 -26.11 26.36
N LEU A 85 -13.21 -25.26 25.34
CA LEU A 85 -13.76 -25.74 24.07
C LEU A 85 -12.75 -26.65 23.34
N ARG A 86 -11.47 -26.26 23.30
CA ARG A 86 -10.42 -27.04 22.65
C ARG A 86 -10.20 -28.39 23.32
N ASN A 87 -10.26 -28.44 24.62
CA ASN A 87 -10.15 -29.73 25.39
C ASN A 87 -11.33 -30.63 25.15
N ASP A 88 -12.53 -30.07 24.90
CA ASP A 88 -13.78 -30.80 24.61
C ASP A 88 -14.06 -30.97 23.10
N LYS A 89 -13.07 -30.71 22.24
CA LYS A 89 -13.25 -30.60 20.77
C LYS A 89 -13.85 -31.84 20.11
N GLU A 90 -13.60 -33.03 20.68
CA GLU A 90 -14.13 -34.30 20.17
C GLU A 90 -15.67 -34.37 20.30
N ASN A 91 -16.24 -33.67 21.27
CA ASN A 91 -17.68 -33.58 21.48
C ASN A 91 -18.34 -32.42 20.73
N LEU A 92 -17.54 -31.56 20.09
CA LEU A 92 -18.04 -30.45 19.26
C LEU A 92 -18.43 -30.95 17.87
N LYS A 93 -19.49 -30.37 17.30
CA LYS A 93 -19.81 -30.55 15.89
C LYS A 93 -18.81 -29.81 15.02
N SER A 94 -18.68 -30.18 13.76
CA SER A 94 -17.76 -29.54 12.79
C SER A 94 -17.91 -28.04 12.73
N TYR A 95 -19.13 -27.49 12.67
CA TYR A 95 -19.37 -26.07 12.67
C TYR A 95 -18.88 -25.39 13.98
N ASP A 96 -19.13 -26.00 15.14
CA ASP A 96 -18.66 -25.48 16.43
C ASP A 96 -17.13 -25.44 16.49
N ARG A 97 -16.46 -26.49 15.99
CA ARG A 97 -15.00 -26.52 15.90
C ARG A 97 -14.48 -25.43 14.97
N SER A 98 -15.13 -25.21 13.83
CA SER A 98 -14.70 -24.16 12.89
C SER A 98 -14.75 -22.76 13.54
N VAL A 99 -15.80 -22.46 14.30
CA VAL A 99 -15.93 -21.19 15.03
C VAL A 99 -14.87 -21.08 16.14
N MET A 100 -14.67 -22.15 16.92
CA MET A 100 -13.62 -22.19 17.95
C MET A 100 -12.23 -21.96 17.35
N TRP A 101 -11.87 -22.67 16.27
CA TRP A 101 -10.57 -22.52 15.64
C TRP A 101 -10.38 -21.13 15.01
N ASN A 102 -11.44 -20.53 14.46
CA ASN A 102 -11.39 -19.17 13.96
C ASN A 102 -11.06 -18.16 15.07
N SER A 103 -11.67 -18.33 16.25
CA SER A 103 -11.37 -17.50 17.41
C SER A 103 -9.94 -17.72 17.93
N TRP A 104 -9.43 -18.97 17.93
CA TRP A 104 -8.03 -19.23 18.21
C TRP A 104 -7.08 -18.57 17.20
N GLY A 105 -7.43 -18.56 15.92
CA GLY A 105 -6.67 -17.85 14.90
C GLY A 105 -6.51 -16.36 15.23
N TYR A 106 -7.60 -15.71 15.64
CA TYR A 106 -7.58 -14.32 16.08
C TYR A 106 -6.69 -14.13 17.33
N VAL A 107 -6.87 -14.93 18.37
CA VAL A 107 -6.06 -14.85 19.60
C VAL A 107 -4.57 -15.00 19.30
N TYR A 108 -4.20 -15.99 18.48
CA TYR A 108 -2.79 -16.18 18.12
C TYR A 108 -2.22 -15.04 17.29
N ILE A 109 -3.03 -14.33 16.48
CA ILE A 109 -2.57 -13.12 15.78
C ILE A 109 -2.32 -11.99 16.78
N THR A 110 -3.21 -11.75 17.74
CA THR A 110 -3.03 -10.72 18.77
C THR A 110 -1.80 -10.98 19.65
N GLU A 111 -1.47 -12.26 19.86
CA GLU A 111 -0.26 -12.67 20.58
C GLU A 111 1.00 -12.77 19.69
N GLU A 112 0.92 -12.37 18.41
CA GLU A 112 2.00 -12.48 17.41
C GLU A 112 2.50 -13.92 17.18
N LYS A 113 1.72 -14.92 17.56
CA LYS A 113 2.02 -16.34 17.37
C LYS A 113 1.55 -16.84 16.00
N TYR A 114 2.13 -16.28 14.94
CA TYR A 114 1.63 -16.44 13.55
C TYR A 114 1.58 -17.89 13.06
N ASP A 115 2.55 -18.73 13.42
CA ASP A 115 2.53 -20.15 13.04
C ASP A 115 1.39 -20.92 13.70
N LEU A 116 0.99 -20.55 14.93
CA LEU A 116 -0.17 -21.14 15.60
C LEU A 116 -1.47 -20.60 14.98
N ALA A 117 -1.50 -19.32 14.59
CA ALA A 117 -2.63 -18.75 13.88
C ALA A 117 -2.87 -19.45 12.53
N LEU A 118 -1.81 -19.72 11.76
CA LEU A 118 -1.91 -20.47 10.51
C LEU A 118 -2.48 -21.88 10.75
N LYS A 119 -2.00 -22.60 11.75
CA LYS A 119 -2.54 -23.93 12.10
C LYS A 119 -4.01 -23.89 12.52
N ALA A 120 -4.41 -22.84 13.25
CA ALA A 120 -5.81 -22.66 13.63
C ALA A 120 -6.70 -22.43 12.39
N TYR A 121 -6.27 -21.59 11.45
CA TYR A 121 -7.02 -21.37 10.20
C TYR A 121 -7.00 -22.59 9.27
N GLU A 122 -5.92 -23.35 9.22
CA GLU A 122 -5.89 -24.65 8.52
C GLU A 122 -6.96 -25.61 9.08
N ASN A 123 -7.11 -25.66 10.41
CA ASN A 123 -8.19 -26.45 11.03
C ASN A 123 -9.58 -25.92 10.65
N VAL A 124 -9.77 -24.59 10.57
CA VAL A 124 -11.04 -24.00 10.07
C VAL A 124 -11.34 -24.47 8.66
N ILE A 125 -10.36 -24.36 7.76
CA ILE A 125 -10.51 -24.70 6.34
C ILE A 125 -10.80 -26.20 6.15
N ALA A 126 -10.23 -27.05 7.00
CA ALA A 126 -10.39 -28.50 6.96
C ALA A 126 -11.74 -28.99 7.49
N GLU A 127 -12.50 -28.17 8.24
CA GLU A 127 -13.78 -28.60 8.79
C GLU A 127 -14.84 -28.80 7.68
N PRO A 128 -15.42 -30.01 7.56
CA PRO A 128 -16.30 -30.33 6.44
C PRO A 128 -17.61 -29.54 6.44
N GLU A 129 -18.03 -29.02 7.58
CA GLU A 129 -19.26 -28.28 7.73
C GLU A 129 -19.04 -26.78 7.98
N VAL A 130 -17.83 -26.26 7.72
CA VAL A 130 -17.54 -24.83 7.80
C VAL A 130 -18.44 -24.06 6.84
N THR A 131 -18.93 -22.90 7.25
CA THR A 131 -19.68 -22.02 6.37
C THR A 131 -18.74 -21.25 5.45
N LEU A 132 -19.20 -20.90 4.24
CA LEU A 132 -18.39 -20.12 3.28
C LEU A 132 -17.80 -18.83 3.89
N PRO A 133 -18.57 -18.01 4.65
CA PRO A 133 -17.99 -16.81 5.25
C PRO A 133 -16.81 -17.10 6.18
N ILE A 134 -16.91 -18.09 7.07
CA ILE A 134 -15.84 -18.44 8.01
C ILE A 134 -14.64 -19.04 7.25
N ARG A 135 -14.88 -19.92 6.28
CA ARG A 135 -13.85 -20.52 5.44
C ARG A 135 -13.09 -19.43 4.65
N ASN A 136 -13.81 -18.53 4.01
CA ASN A 136 -13.24 -17.46 3.22
C ASN A 136 -12.45 -16.46 4.09
N ALA A 137 -12.93 -16.15 5.30
CA ALA A 137 -12.18 -15.35 6.25
C ALA A 137 -10.85 -16.04 6.66
N ALA A 138 -10.90 -17.36 6.94
CA ALA A 138 -9.71 -18.13 7.29
C ALA A 138 -8.70 -18.23 6.10
N LEU A 139 -9.18 -18.41 4.87
CA LEU A 139 -8.33 -18.43 3.68
C LEU A 139 -7.62 -17.09 3.48
N LEU A 140 -8.36 -15.98 3.57
CA LEU A 140 -7.79 -14.65 3.38
C LEU A 140 -6.80 -14.30 4.50
N ALA A 141 -7.14 -14.60 5.76
CA ALA A 141 -6.24 -14.41 6.90
C ALA A 141 -4.96 -15.26 6.76
N SER A 142 -5.09 -16.52 6.34
CA SER A 142 -3.92 -17.38 6.08
C SER A 142 -3.06 -16.84 4.94
N ALA A 143 -3.67 -16.32 3.87
CA ALA A 143 -2.94 -15.71 2.78
C ALA A 143 -2.13 -14.49 3.25
N GLN A 144 -2.77 -13.58 3.98
CA GLN A 144 -2.13 -12.38 4.52
C GLN A 144 -0.99 -12.71 5.48
N LEU A 145 -1.16 -13.70 6.36
CA LEU A 145 -0.10 -14.17 7.27
C LEU A 145 1.08 -14.76 6.50
N ASN A 146 0.84 -15.58 5.49
CA ASN A 146 1.91 -16.12 4.65
C ASN A 146 2.67 -15.00 3.94
N LEU A 147 1.97 -14.00 3.37
CA LEU A 147 2.61 -12.84 2.74
C LEU A 147 3.43 -12.02 3.73
N ALA A 148 2.93 -11.81 4.95
CA ALA A 148 3.65 -11.09 6.01
C ALA A 148 4.93 -11.84 6.45
N GLN A 149 4.91 -13.16 6.40
CA GLN A 149 6.08 -14.01 6.65
C GLN A 149 6.98 -14.22 5.41
N GLU A 150 6.73 -13.47 4.30
CA GLU A 150 7.46 -13.58 3.05
C GLU A 150 7.33 -14.94 2.34
N LYS A 151 6.37 -15.76 2.75
CA LYS A 151 5.98 -17.03 2.10
C LYS A 151 5.07 -16.72 0.90
N TYR A 152 5.57 -15.92 -0.05
CA TYR A 152 4.75 -15.32 -1.11
C TYR A 152 4.03 -16.35 -1.98
N GLN A 153 4.70 -17.45 -2.35
CA GLN A 153 4.08 -18.46 -3.21
C GLN A 153 2.85 -19.08 -2.53
N ARG A 154 2.96 -19.41 -1.24
CA ARG A 154 1.83 -19.95 -0.48
C ARG A 154 0.71 -18.92 -0.29
N GLY A 155 1.07 -17.66 -0.06
CA GLY A 155 0.11 -16.56 -0.01
C GLY A 155 -0.68 -16.41 -1.32
N ILE A 156 0.00 -16.47 -2.47
CA ILE A 156 -0.64 -16.42 -3.80
C ILE A 156 -1.62 -17.57 -3.98
N GLU A 157 -1.22 -18.81 -3.66
CA GLU A 157 -2.10 -19.98 -3.77
C GLU A 157 -3.40 -19.81 -2.97
N LEU A 158 -3.28 -19.33 -1.73
CA LEU A 158 -4.43 -19.13 -0.84
C LEU A 158 -5.34 -17.98 -1.32
N ILE A 159 -4.77 -16.89 -1.86
CA ILE A 159 -5.55 -15.79 -2.45
C ILE A 159 -6.33 -16.30 -3.66
N LEU A 160 -5.68 -17.05 -4.55
CA LEU A 160 -6.33 -17.60 -5.74
C LEU A 160 -7.44 -18.58 -5.37
N GLN A 161 -7.22 -19.44 -4.36
CA GLN A 161 -8.26 -20.33 -3.83
C GLN A 161 -9.43 -19.52 -3.27
N TRP A 162 -9.16 -18.47 -2.51
CA TRP A 162 -10.19 -17.59 -1.98
C TRP A 162 -10.99 -16.90 -3.10
N MET A 163 -10.30 -16.39 -4.14
CA MET A 163 -10.93 -15.75 -5.28
C MET A 163 -11.88 -16.68 -6.06
N ASP A 164 -11.56 -17.97 -6.10
CA ASP A 164 -12.42 -18.98 -6.75
C ASP A 164 -13.69 -19.30 -5.93
N GLU A 165 -13.65 -19.07 -4.62
CA GLU A 165 -14.77 -19.38 -3.71
C GLU A 165 -15.73 -18.19 -3.48
N VAL A 166 -15.35 -16.95 -3.83
CA VAL A 166 -16.17 -15.74 -3.62
C VAL A 166 -16.94 -15.34 -4.88
N GLU A 167 -18.12 -14.73 -4.70
CA GLU A 167 -18.92 -14.23 -5.83
C GLU A 167 -18.29 -12.99 -6.45
N THR A 168 -17.69 -12.13 -5.63
CA THR A 168 -17.08 -10.86 -6.08
C THR A 168 -15.70 -10.71 -5.42
N VAL A 169 -14.72 -10.43 -6.26
CA VAL A 169 -13.35 -10.17 -5.81
C VAL A 169 -13.13 -8.67 -5.72
N THR A 170 -12.81 -8.18 -4.54
CA THR A 170 -12.62 -6.75 -4.29
C THR A 170 -11.31 -6.22 -4.88
N ALA A 171 -11.26 -4.91 -5.16
CA ALA A 171 -10.04 -4.22 -5.58
C ALA A 171 -8.86 -4.46 -4.62
N GLN A 172 -9.14 -4.52 -3.31
CA GLN A 172 -8.12 -4.77 -2.30
C GLN A 172 -7.50 -6.18 -2.42
N ALA A 173 -8.30 -7.20 -2.73
CA ALA A 173 -7.79 -8.57 -2.92
C ALA A 173 -6.92 -8.67 -4.19
N TRP A 174 -7.34 -8.05 -5.29
CA TRP A 174 -6.51 -7.93 -6.49
C TRP A 174 -5.20 -7.21 -6.22
N SER A 175 -5.23 -6.12 -5.45
CA SER A 175 -4.00 -5.40 -5.09
C SER A 175 -3.06 -6.24 -4.22
N LEU A 176 -3.60 -7.06 -3.31
CA LEU A 176 -2.80 -7.97 -2.49
C LEU A 176 -2.11 -9.04 -3.36
N LEU A 177 -2.85 -9.61 -4.31
CA LEU A 177 -2.31 -10.56 -5.28
C LEU A 177 -1.22 -9.92 -6.16
N GLY A 178 -1.46 -8.69 -6.64
CA GLY A 178 -0.49 -7.93 -7.42
C GLY A 178 0.80 -7.64 -6.66
N GLN A 179 0.71 -7.27 -5.38
CA GLN A 179 1.88 -7.10 -4.52
C GLN A 179 2.67 -8.41 -4.38
N ALA A 180 1.97 -9.53 -4.14
CA ALA A 180 2.61 -10.83 -4.01
C ALA A 180 3.30 -11.27 -5.31
N TYR A 181 2.68 -11.05 -6.46
CA TYR A 181 3.31 -11.30 -7.76
C TYR A 181 4.55 -10.42 -8.00
N TYR A 182 4.52 -9.17 -7.56
CA TYR A 182 5.70 -8.29 -7.65
C TYR A 182 6.88 -8.86 -6.86
N GLN A 183 6.63 -9.30 -5.62
CA GLN A 183 7.66 -9.88 -4.74
C GLN A 183 8.26 -11.19 -5.29
N THR A 184 7.49 -11.94 -6.08
CA THR A 184 7.96 -13.18 -6.73
C THR A 184 8.58 -12.95 -8.11
N GLY A 185 8.74 -11.70 -8.57
CA GLY A 185 9.26 -11.38 -9.89
C GLY A 185 8.29 -11.67 -11.05
N SER A 186 7.03 -11.97 -10.74
CA SER A 186 5.99 -12.25 -11.74
C SER A 186 5.36 -10.94 -12.26
N PHE A 187 6.20 -10.06 -12.84
CA PHE A 187 5.85 -8.65 -13.12
C PHE A 187 4.66 -8.46 -14.06
N ARG A 188 4.48 -9.33 -15.08
CA ARG A 188 3.27 -9.28 -15.93
C ARG A 188 1.99 -9.54 -15.13
N LYS A 189 2.00 -10.54 -14.26
CA LYS A 189 0.86 -10.87 -13.40
C LYS A 189 0.62 -9.79 -12.36
N SER A 190 1.70 -9.23 -11.80
CA SER A 190 1.63 -8.10 -10.86
C SER A 190 0.95 -6.90 -11.48
N ARG A 191 1.41 -6.48 -12.67
CA ARG A 191 0.82 -5.38 -13.42
C ARG A 191 -0.67 -5.60 -13.66
N SER A 192 -1.03 -6.74 -14.25
CA SER A 192 -2.42 -7.06 -14.58
C SER A 192 -3.33 -7.06 -13.35
N ALA A 193 -2.87 -7.64 -12.24
CA ALA A 193 -3.65 -7.66 -11.00
C ALA A 193 -3.83 -6.25 -10.41
N MET A 194 -2.82 -5.38 -10.48
CA MET A 194 -2.93 -4.00 -10.03
C MET A 194 -3.83 -3.16 -10.94
N GLU A 195 -3.74 -3.32 -12.25
CA GLU A 195 -4.63 -2.65 -13.21
C GLU A 195 -6.09 -3.07 -12.97
N THR A 196 -6.34 -4.35 -12.69
CA THR A 196 -7.68 -4.84 -12.31
C THR A 196 -8.16 -4.19 -11.00
N ALA A 197 -7.29 -4.07 -9.98
CA ALA A 197 -7.64 -3.41 -8.73
C ALA A 197 -7.99 -1.93 -8.95
N ILE A 198 -7.26 -1.23 -9.83
CA ILE A 198 -7.51 0.16 -10.20
C ILE A 198 -8.87 0.28 -10.90
N SER A 199 -9.13 -0.55 -11.92
CA SER A 199 -10.40 -0.54 -12.67
C SER A 199 -11.61 -0.75 -11.74
N ILE A 200 -11.57 -1.76 -10.88
CA ILE A 200 -12.67 -2.01 -9.92
C ILE A 200 -12.88 -0.79 -9.00
N ALA A 201 -11.81 -0.18 -8.49
CA ALA A 201 -11.95 0.98 -7.63
C ALA A 201 -12.60 2.17 -8.36
N GLU A 202 -12.22 2.41 -9.61
CA GLU A 202 -12.78 3.46 -10.46
C GLU A 202 -14.25 3.18 -10.79
N GLU A 203 -14.60 1.94 -11.13
CA GLU A 203 -15.97 1.51 -11.39
C GLU A 203 -16.88 1.66 -10.18
N GLU A 204 -16.35 1.39 -8.98
CA GLU A 204 -17.04 1.55 -7.70
C GLU A 204 -17.03 3.02 -7.20
N GLY A 205 -16.44 3.96 -7.95
CA GLY A 205 -16.48 5.39 -7.70
C GLY A 205 -15.54 5.90 -6.60
N TYR A 206 -14.53 5.13 -6.21
CA TYR A 206 -13.52 5.62 -5.26
C TYR A 206 -12.13 5.68 -5.87
N LYS A 207 -11.32 6.56 -5.29
CA LYS A 207 -9.97 6.83 -5.75
C LYS A 207 -9.06 5.63 -5.51
N PRO A 208 -8.43 5.03 -6.55
CA PRO A 208 -7.47 3.94 -6.39
C PRO A 208 -6.29 4.37 -5.51
N LYS A 209 -5.71 3.44 -4.75
CA LYS A 209 -4.61 3.78 -3.85
C LYS A 209 -3.31 4.09 -4.61
N GLU A 210 -2.56 5.07 -4.12
CA GLU A 210 -1.29 5.53 -4.70
C GLU A 210 -0.31 4.38 -5.01
N ASN A 211 -0.14 3.47 -4.05
CA ASN A 211 0.80 2.36 -4.18
C ASN A 211 0.45 1.38 -5.31
N TRP A 212 -0.81 1.32 -5.77
CA TRP A 212 -1.21 0.48 -6.88
C TRP A 212 -0.58 0.97 -8.18
N TYR A 213 -0.67 2.26 -8.46
CA TYR A 213 0.00 2.89 -9.61
C TYR A 213 1.53 2.78 -9.51
N VAL A 214 2.10 2.92 -8.31
CA VAL A 214 3.55 2.76 -8.09
C VAL A 214 4.01 1.35 -8.46
N ILE A 215 3.25 0.30 -8.09
CA ILE A 215 3.59 -1.08 -8.44
C ILE A 215 3.40 -1.33 -9.94
N VAL A 216 2.39 -0.74 -10.58
CA VAL A 216 2.23 -0.80 -12.05
C VAL A 216 3.47 -0.22 -12.73
N ALA A 217 3.87 1.00 -12.39
CA ALA A 217 5.06 1.66 -12.97
C ALA A 217 6.34 0.86 -12.73
N ALA A 218 6.51 0.30 -11.52
CA ALA A 218 7.65 -0.53 -11.17
C ALA A 218 7.66 -1.84 -11.98
N SER A 219 6.50 -2.50 -12.11
CA SER A 219 6.36 -3.72 -12.91
C SER A 219 6.69 -3.49 -14.38
N ILE A 220 6.26 -2.36 -14.96
CA ILE A 220 6.62 -1.96 -16.33
C ILE A 220 8.14 -1.78 -16.45
N GLY A 221 8.76 -1.14 -15.45
CA GLY A 221 10.22 -0.95 -15.43
C GLY A 221 11.01 -2.26 -15.43
N GLU A 222 10.54 -3.27 -14.69
CA GLU A 222 11.16 -4.60 -14.66
C GLU A 222 10.96 -5.36 -15.99
N LEU A 223 9.87 -5.10 -16.68
CA LEU A 223 9.54 -5.70 -17.98
C LEU A 223 10.27 -5.05 -19.16
N LYS A 224 11.05 -3.97 -18.98
CA LYS A 224 11.69 -3.21 -20.06
C LYS A 224 12.54 -4.04 -21.04
N LYS A 225 13.21 -5.09 -20.54
CA LYS A 225 13.98 -5.99 -21.39
C LYS A 225 13.10 -6.84 -22.32
N GLU A 226 11.89 -7.07 -21.93
CA GLU A 226 10.93 -7.93 -22.62
C GLU A 226 10.07 -7.14 -23.62
N ILE A 227 9.59 -5.95 -23.22
CA ILE A 227 8.71 -5.10 -24.04
C ILE A 227 9.47 -4.04 -24.85
N GLY A 228 10.76 -3.81 -24.55
CA GLY A 228 11.57 -2.76 -25.13
C GLY A 228 11.61 -1.50 -24.25
N GLU A 229 12.78 -0.84 -24.23
CA GLU A 229 13.01 0.31 -23.34
C GLU A 229 12.08 1.49 -23.65
N LYS A 230 11.95 1.84 -24.95
CA LYS A 230 11.07 2.94 -25.35
C LYS A 230 9.62 2.69 -25.02
N GLU A 231 9.14 1.47 -25.23
CA GLU A 231 7.77 1.08 -24.90
C GLU A 231 7.53 1.13 -23.39
N ALA A 232 8.48 0.63 -22.59
CA ALA A 232 8.40 0.72 -21.13
C ALA A 232 8.32 2.18 -20.64
N LEU A 233 9.14 3.07 -21.23
CA LEU A 233 9.11 4.50 -20.90
C LEU A 233 7.77 5.16 -21.26
N LEU A 234 7.19 4.83 -22.40
CA LEU A 234 5.88 5.35 -22.80
C LEU A 234 4.78 4.91 -21.84
N GLN A 235 4.76 3.63 -21.50
CA GLN A 235 3.78 3.09 -20.56
C GLN A 235 3.97 3.63 -19.13
N GLN A 236 5.21 3.82 -18.67
CA GLN A 236 5.50 4.46 -17.39
C GLN A 236 5.08 5.94 -17.37
N LEU A 237 5.22 6.64 -18.51
CA LEU A 237 4.81 8.01 -18.66
C LEU A 237 3.34 8.21 -18.28
N ASP A 238 2.44 7.38 -18.86
CA ASP A 238 1.01 7.44 -18.59
C ASP A 238 0.71 7.29 -17.08
N ILE A 239 1.41 6.37 -16.43
CA ILE A 239 1.24 6.14 -14.99
C ILE A 239 1.77 7.32 -14.16
N TYR A 240 2.92 7.90 -14.54
CA TYR A 240 3.45 9.05 -13.80
C TYR A 240 2.61 10.32 -14.01
N GLU A 241 1.99 10.51 -15.17
CA GLU A 241 1.02 11.58 -15.39
C GLU A 241 -0.20 11.43 -14.45
N ILE A 242 -0.72 10.22 -14.29
CA ILE A 242 -1.79 9.94 -13.33
C ILE A 242 -1.32 10.23 -11.89
N LEU A 243 -0.13 9.77 -11.51
CA LEU A 243 0.41 9.97 -10.16
C LEU A 243 0.64 11.45 -9.85
N VAL A 244 1.14 12.24 -10.79
CA VAL A 244 1.31 13.69 -10.62
C VAL A 244 -0.04 14.40 -10.42
N ASN A 245 -1.07 13.97 -11.12
CA ASN A 245 -2.41 14.54 -11.03
C ASN A 245 -3.13 14.14 -9.75
N LEU A 246 -3.15 12.84 -9.42
CA LEU A 246 -3.90 12.33 -8.27
C LEU A 246 -3.15 12.44 -6.94
N TYR A 247 -1.83 12.34 -6.97
CA TYR A 247 -0.94 12.29 -5.80
C TYR A 247 0.28 13.20 -5.99
N PRO A 248 0.11 14.54 -6.05
CA PRO A 248 1.18 15.47 -6.39
C PRO A 248 2.29 15.47 -5.32
N LYS A 249 3.31 14.66 -5.54
CA LYS A 249 4.52 14.55 -4.70
C LYS A 249 5.76 14.80 -5.55
N LYS A 250 6.81 15.43 -4.99
CA LYS A 250 8.08 15.67 -5.64
C LYS A 250 8.58 14.47 -6.44
N LEU A 251 8.54 13.27 -5.82
CA LEU A 251 9.02 12.02 -6.43
C LEU A 251 8.42 11.79 -7.83
N TYR A 252 7.11 12.01 -7.99
CA TYR A 252 6.43 11.75 -9.27
C TYR A 252 6.73 12.80 -10.32
N PHE A 253 6.93 14.06 -9.94
CA PHE A 253 7.40 15.09 -10.87
C PHE A 253 8.81 14.79 -11.37
N VAL A 254 9.69 14.28 -10.50
CA VAL A 254 11.05 13.87 -10.89
C VAL A 254 11.02 12.67 -11.84
N GLN A 255 10.19 11.66 -11.54
CA GLN A 255 10.04 10.48 -12.40
C GLN A 255 9.45 10.88 -13.76
N LEU A 256 8.37 11.65 -13.78
CA LEU A 256 7.73 12.13 -15.00
C LEU A 256 8.70 12.95 -15.86
N GLY A 257 9.38 13.92 -15.25
CA GLY A 257 10.36 14.75 -15.96
C GLY A 257 11.53 13.93 -16.52
N GLY A 258 12.07 13.01 -15.70
CA GLY A 258 13.13 12.10 -16.13
C GLY A 258 12.71 11.19 -17.30
N THR A 259 11.47 10.72 -17.30
CA THR A 259 10.91 9.90 -18.38
C THR A 259 10.75 10.73 -19.65
N TYR A 260 10.25 11.97 -19.57
CA TYR A 260 10.20 12.88 -20.71
C TYR A 260 11.61 13.16 -21.28
N GLY A 261 12.60 13.39 -20.40
CA GLY A 261 13.99 13.60 -20.82
C GLY A 261 14.56 12.40 -21.57
N GLN A 262 14.34 11.18 -21.08
CA GLN A 262 14.78 9.94 -21.76
C GLN A 262 14.09 9.71 -23.10
N LEU A 263 12.86 10.19 -23.25
CA LEU A 263 12.12 10.14 -24.53
C LEU A 263 12.46 11.28 -25.49
N GLY A 264 13.34 12.22 -25.11
CA GLY A 264 13.70 13.40 -25.92
C GLY A 264 12.57 14.44 -25.99
N ARG A 265 11.60 14.38 -25.07
CA ARG A 265 10.46 15.33 -24.99
C ARG A 265 10.82 16.53 -24.12
N GLU A 266 11.78 17.32 -24.54
CA GLU A 266 12.36 18.44 -23.77
C GLU A 266 11.35 19.50 -23.32
N LYS A 267 10.35 19.81 -24.15
CA LYS A 267 9.30 20.78 -23.80
C LYS A 267 8.45 20.26 -22.62
N ASP A 268 8.07 18.99 -22.65
CA ASP A 268 7.26 18.36 -21.59
C ASP A 268 8.07 18.22 -20.30
N TYR A 269 9.36 17.93 -20.43
CA TYR A 269 10.29 17.93 -19.30
C TYR A 269 10.36 19.31 -18.64
N MET A 270 10.55 20.38 -19.44
CA MET A 270 10.57 21.75 -18.94
C MET A 270 9.25 22.11 -18.24
N ILE A 271 8.10 21.79 -18.83
CA ILE A 271 6.78 22.06 -18.25
C ILE A 271 6.63 21.35 -16.92
N THR A 272 7.05 20.09 -16.84
CA THR A 272 7.02 19.29 -15.61
C THR A 272 7.88 19.89 -14.50
N LEU A 273 9.11 20.31 -14.81
CA LEU A 273 9.99 20.97 -13.84
C LEU A 273 9.46 22.35 -13.43
N LYS A 274 8.84 23.11 -14.35
CA LYS A 274 8.16 24.38 -14.00
C LYS A 274 7.02 24.13 -13.02
N ALA A 275 6.21 23.11 -13.24
CA ALA A 275 5.13 22.73 -12.33
C ALA A 275 5.67 22.30 -10.95
N ALA A 276 6.76 21.54 -10.92
CA ALA A 276 7.45 21.17 -9.70
C ALA A 276 8.01 22.39 -8.96
N HIS A 277 8.62 23.33 -9.67
CA HIS A 277 9.12 24.58 -9.11
C HIS A 277 7.99 25.42 -8.50
N ALA A 278 6.88 25.59 -9.22
CA ALA A 278 5.71 26.32 -8.73
C ALA A 278 5.06 25.71 -7.47
N LYS A 279 5.26 24.42 -7.25
CA LYS A 279 4.81 23.70 -6.04
C LYS A 279 5.88 23.64 -4.94
N ASP A 280 6.99 24.34 -5.12
CA ASP A 280 8.13 24.33 -4.19
C ASP A 280 8.76 22.94 -3.95
N PHE A 281 8.67 22.05 -4.94
CA PHE A 281 9.21 20.69 -4.87
C PHE A 281 10.68 20.58 -5.24
N LEU A 282 11.27 21.57 -5.93
CA LEU A 282 12.69 21.55 -6.24
C LEU A 282 13.50 21.89 -4.98
N ASP A 283 14.47 21.06 -4.61
CA ASP A 283 15.33 21.25 -3.44
C ASP A 283 16.81 20.95 -3.72
N LYS A 284 17.15 20.55 -4.96
CA LYS A 284 18.52 20.26 -5.38
C LYS A 284 18.98 21.26 -6.43
N GLU A 285 20.23 21.69 -6.30
CA GLU A 285 20.89 22.54 -7.28
C GLU A 285 20.72 22.02 -8.72
N SER A 286 20.97 20.73 -8.93
CA SER A 286 20.84 20.09 -10.24
C SER A 286 19.43 20.21 -10.86
N GLU A 287 18.38 20.27 -10.05
CA GLU A 287 17.01 20.41 -10.52
C GLU A 287 16.73 21.83 -11.02
N TYR A 288 17.24 22.86 -10.29
CA TYR A 288 17.15 24.26 -10.73
C TYR A 288 17.98 24.51 -11.98
N LEU A 289 19.20 23.95 -12.06
CA LEU A 289 20.05 24.03 -13.24
C LEU A 289 19.40 23.37 -14.47
N ALA A 290 18.83 22.18 -14.31
CA ALA A 290 18.13 21.50 -15.40
C ALA A 290 16.96 22.33 -15.92
N LEU A 291 16.14 22.90 -15.02
CA LEU A 291 15.03 23.77 -15.42
C LEU A 291 15.54 25.04 -16.12
N ALA A 292 16.58 25.68 -15.59
CA ALA A 292 17.15 26.90 -16.21
C ALA A 292 17.71 26.60 -17.59
N GLN A 293 18.45 25.50 -17.78
CA GLN A 293 18.98 25.11 -19.09
C GLN A 293 17.85 24.85 -20.10
N LEU A 294 16.80 24.14 -19.71
CA LEU A 294 15.65 23.91 -20.58
C LEU A 294 14.91 25.19 -20.92
N LEU A 295 14.81 26.16 -20.01
CA LEU A 295 14.24 27.47 -20.27
C LEU A 295 15.09 28.26 -21.26
N LEU A 296 16.42 28.21 -21.14
CA LEU A 296 17.33 28.86 -22.10
C LEU A 296 17.22 28.25 -23.51
N LEU A 297 17.17 26.92 -23.60
CA LEU A 297 16.96 26.23 -24.88
C LEU A 297 15.62 26.60 -25.54
N ASN A 298 14.62 26.92 -24.75
CA ASN A 298 13.32 27.39 -25.21
C ASN A 298 13.22 28.91 -25.28
N GLN A 299 14.35 29.64 -25.40
CA GLN A 299 14.44 31.11 -25.59
C GLN A 299 13.75 31.91 -24.46
N ASN A 300 13.87 31.45 -23.22
CA ASN A 300 13.23 32.06 -22.06
C ASN A 300 14.26 32.45 -20.97
N PRO A 301 15.22 33.35 -21.30
CA PRO A 301 16.34 33.68 -20.40
C PRO A 301 15.90 34.39 -19.11
N TYR A 302 14.84 35.18 -19.17
CA TYR A 302 14.30 35.83 -17.97
C TYR A 302 13.87 34.82 -16.91
N TRP A 303 13.04 33.85 -17.29
CA TRP A 303 12.60 32.81 -16.36
C TRP A 303 13.73 31.88 -15.90
N ALA A 304 14.73 31.66 -16.76
CA ALA A 304 15.92 30.91 -16.36
C ALA A 304 16.68 31.62 -15.24
N ALA A 305 16.87 32.93 -15.32
CA ALA A 305 17.50 33.73 -14.29
C ALA A 305 16.70 33.71 -12.97
N GLU A 306 15.39 33.93 -13.03
CA GLU A 306 14.50 33.86 -11.86
C GLU A 306 14.57 32.49 -11.11
N VAL A 307 14.57 31.39 -11.86
CA VAL A 307 14.69 30.05 -11.33
C VAL A 307 16.03 29.84 -10.61
N LEU A 308 17.14 30.32 -11.20
CA LEU A 308 18.48 30.22 -10.59
C LEU A 308 18.59 31.03 -9.30
N VAL A 309 18.07 32.26 -9.30
CA VAL A 309 18.04 33.12 -8.10
C VAL A 309 17.21 32.48 -6.99
N SER A 310 16.04 31.96 -7.34
CA SER A 310 15.17 31.23 -6.40
C SER A 310 15.87 30.00 -5.80
N GLY A 311 16.53 29.21 -6.64
CA GLY A 311 17.29 28.03 -6.21
C GLY A 311 18.47 28.38 -5.29
N GLN A 312 19.24 29.39 -5.65
CA GLN A 312 20.36 29.86 -4.83
C GLN A 312 19.87 30.28 -3.43
N LYS A 313 18.81 31.09 -3.36
CA LYS A 313 18.24 31.54 -2.09
C LYS A 313 17.76 30.37 -1.22
N LYS A 314 17.04 29.41 -1.80
CA LYS A 314 16.50 28.26 -1.07
C LYS A 314 17.60 27.34 -0.54
N ILE A 315 18.60 27.02 -1.34
CA ILE A 315 19.70 26.14 -0.98
C ILE A 315 20.57 26.78 0.11
N THR A 316 20.86 28.08 0.02
CA THR A 316 21.61 28.80 1.05
C THR A 316 20.89 28.74 2.40
N THR A 317 19.60 29.04 2.42
CA THR A 317 18.78 29.01 3.66
C THR A 317 18.75 27.60 4.29
N TYR A 318 18.62 26.56 3.44
CA TYR A 318 18.61 25.17 3.94
C TYR A 318 19.96 24.76 4.56
N THR A 319 21.07 25.16 3.96
CA THR A 319 22.42 24.86 4.45
C THR A 319 22.69 25.54 5.81
N GLU A 320 22.29 26.79 5.96
CA GLU A 320 22.42 27.53 7.22
C GLU A 320 21.63 26.88 8.35
N THR A 321 20.36 26.54 8.12
CA THR A 321 19.49 25.89 9.15
C THR A 321 19.98 24.50 9.53
N THR A 322 20.60 23.77 8.64
CA THR A 322 21.11 22.40 8.92
C THR A 322 22.41 22.46 9.71
N ILE A 323 23.28 23.42 9.43
CA ILE A 323 24.54 23.63 10.18
C ILE A 323 24.25 24.04 11.62
N ASP A 324 23.29 24.94 11.85
CA ASP A 324 22.90 25.39 13.19
C ASP A 324 22.36 24.23 14.06
N LYS A 325 21.62 23.30 13.47
CA LYS A 325 21.11 22.12 14.17
C LYS A 325 22.17 21.09 14.53
N VAL A 326 23.21 20.96 13.71
CA VAL A 326 24.29 19.97 13.92
C VAL A 326 25.37 20.50 14.82
N THR A 327 25.67 21.81 14.75
CA THR A 327 26.83 22.40 15.48
C THR A 327 26.45 23.05 16.80
N GLY A 328 25.20 23.38 17.05
CA GLY A 328 24.73 24.01 18.29
C GLY A 328 25.41 25.35 18.60
N LYS A 329 26.04 26.00 17.63
CA LYS A 329 26.74 27.29 17.80
C LYS A 329 25.92 28.38 17.14
N GLU A 330 25.29 29.22 17.93
CA GLU A 330 24.94 30.58 17.55
C GLU A 330 26.25 31.33 17.29
N GLY A 331 26.56 31.60 16.04
CA GLY A 331 27.75 32.29 15.63
C GLY A 331 27.58 33.01 14.32
N ASN A 332 27.47 34.32 14.44
CA ASN A 332 27.60 35.31 13.39
C ASN A 332 28.84 35.02 12.52
N GLN A 333 28.64 34.31 11.39
CA GLN A 333 29.68 34.15 10.38
C GLN A 333 29.12 34.59 9.03
N GLY A 334 29.86 35.54 8.45
CA GLY A 334 29.55 36.13 7.16
C GLY A 334 29.44 35.15 5.98
N PRO A 335 29.23 35.62 4.77
CA PRO A 335 28.74 34.83 3.66
C PRO A 335 29.66 33.64 3.36
N TYR A 336 29.19 32.45 3.61
CA TYR A 336 29.88 31.21 3.25
C TYR A 336 29.85 31.04 1.72
N LYS A 337 31.05 30.94 1.14
CA LYS A 337 31.20 30.55 -0.26
C LYS A 337 30.82 29.08 -0.37
N LEU A 338 29.69 28.78 -1.02
CA LEU A 338 29.31 27.43 -1.40
C LEU A 338 30.38 26.84 -2.31
N ARG A 339 31.12 25.85 -1.81
CA ARG A 339 31.89 24.94 -2.65
C ARG A 339 30.98 23.74 -2.94
N GLY A 340 30.60 23.57 -4.19
CA GLY A 340 30.11 22.29 -4.67
C GLY A 340 31.14 21.19 -4.42
N ASN A 341 30.76 19.94 -4.37
CA ASN A 341 31.63 18.77 -4.14
C ASN A 341 32.84 18.73 -5.10
N ASN A 342 32.89 19.54 -6.16
CA ASN A 342 33.97 19.67 -7.13
C ASN A 342 34.69 21.03 -7.09
N GLY A 343 34.47 21.87 -6.07
CA GLY A 343 35.23 23.10 -5.87
C GLY A 343 34.90 24.24 -6.86
N GLU A 344 33.92 24.12 -7.70
CA GLU A 344 33.51 25.14 -8.65
C GLU A 344 32.55 26.15 -8.04
N LEU A 345 32.95 27.42 -8.06
CA LEU A 345 32.12 28.56 -7.71
C LEU A 345 31.10 28.81 -8.85
N PHE A 346 29.82 29.01 -8.49
CA PHE A 346 28.84 29.60 -9.42
C PHE A 346 29.25 31.02 -9.81
N ASN A 347 30.14 31.14 -10.76
CA ASN A 347 30.41 32.35 -11.49
C ASN A 347 29.74 32.23 -12.86
N ILE A 348 28.43 32.40 -12.91
CA ILE A 348 27.79 32.74 -14.18
C ILE A 348 27.98 34.23 -14.39
N GLN A 349 29.10 34.62 -15.00
CA GLN A 349 29.33 35.95 -15.52
C GLN A 349 28.49 36.05 -16.81
N TRP A 350 27.34 36.70 -16.71
CA TRP A 350 26.55 37.03 -17.87
C TRP A 350 27.25 38.19 -18.64
N ASN A 351 27.88 37.88 -19.75
CA ASN A 351 28.21 38.90 -20.73
C ASN A 351 26.89 39.32 -21.42
N LEU A 352 26.21 40.27 -20.81
CA LEU A 352 25.19 41.07 -21.47
C LEU A 352 25.95 42.13 -22.24
N SER A 353 26.29 41.86 -23.51
CA SER A 353 26.60 42.90 -24.47
C SER A 353 25.30 43.43 -25.05
N PRO A 354 25.19 44.76 -25.21
CA PRO A 354 23.97 45.43 -25.58
C PRO A 354 23.45 45.09 -26.98
#